data_d5fa80c88dda5b51ea5a810ce87fe79d
#
_entry.id   d5fa80c88dda5b51ea5a810ce87fe79d
#
_cell.length_a   1.000
_cell.length_b   1.000
_cell.length_c   1.000
_cell.angle_alpha   90.00
_cell.angle_beta   90.00
_cell.angle_gamma   90.00
#
_symmetry.space_group_name_H-M   'P 1'
#
loop_
_entity.id
_entity.type
_entity.pdbx_description
1 polymer ?
#
loop_
_entity_poly.entity_id
_entity_poly.type
_entity_poly.pdbx_seq_one_letter_code
_entity_poly.pdbx_strand_id
1 'polypeptide(L)'
;MGGLSADGRRVRLVGAGLAALVLLAAPVALAMPRYRSQAIVQFHYDADNPLWELDRRVMACTYCHVDVGGGAPWNPFGEAIRVGFRADAEAGQKGKFPDVLYAVLKADGDADGDGFPDALEVFARTLPGDPDSRPDRPLAELQAGFAAAGGVAQYAPKAQKSSNSTP
;
A
#
# COMPACT_ATOMS: atom_id res chain seq x y z
N MET A 1 -62.02 -16.09 -25.09
CA MET A 1 -61.13 -15.36 -25.97
C MET A 1 -60.44 -14.33 -25.09
N GLY A 2 -59.35 -14.46 -24.51
CA GLY A 2 -58.01 -14.83 -24.84
C GLY A 2 -57.13 -13.58 -24.91
N GLY A 3 -56.78 -12.94 -23.77
CA GLY A 3 -55.83 -11.85 -23.64
C GLY A 3 -54.61 -12.25 -22.86
N LEU A 4 -53.54 -12.64 -23.53
CA LEU A 4 -52.29 -13.14 -22.97
C LEU A 4 -51.38 -12.00 -22.57
N SER A 5 -51.14 -11.88 -21.34
CA SER A 5 -49.95 -11.55 -20.55
C SER A 5 -48.67 -11.20 -21.36
N ALA A 6 -48.43 -9.92 -21.53
CA ALA A 6 -47.14 -9.35 -22.01
C ALA A 6 -46.22 -8.91 -20.87
N ASP A 7 -46.64 -9.07 -19.64
CA ASP A 7 -45.98 -8.46 -18.46
C ASP A 7 -44.82 -9.28 -17.84
N GLY A 8 -44.84 -10.61 -18.06
CA GLY A 8 -43.85 -11.48 -17.41
C GLY A 8 -42.43 -11.44 -17.98
N ARG A 9 -42.25 -10.97 -19.22
CA ARG A 9 -40.92 -10.89 -19.87
C ARG A 9 -40.13 -9.65 -19.47
N ARG A 10 -40.81 -8.54 -19.24
CA ARG A 10 -40.12 -7.29 -18.89
C ARG A 10 -39.55 -7.29 -17.49
N VAL A 11 -40.25 -7.94 -16.53
CA VAL A 11 -39.77 -8.04 -15.15
C VAL A 11 -38.53 -8.92 -15.03
N ARG A 12 -38.41 -10.00 -15.82
CA ARG A 12 -37.24 -10.89 -15.82
C ARG A 12 -35.99 -10.25 -16.42
N LEU A 13 -36.14 -9.40 -17.42
CA LEU A 13 -35.01 -8.69 -18.04
C LEU A 13 -34.45 -7.57 -17.15
N VAL A 14 -35.31 -6.87 -16.41
CA VAL A 14 -34.88 -5.84 -15.46
C VAL A 14 -34.16 -6.46 -14.27
N GLY A 15 -34.64 -7.57 -13.76
CA GLY A 15 -33.99 -8.32 -12.66
C GLY A 15 -32.62 -8.86 -13.04
N ALA A 16 -32.45 -9.39 -14.26
CA ALA A 16 -31.17 -9.89 -14.76
C ALA A 16 -30.16 -8.76 -14.99
N GLY A 17 -30.61 -7.58 -15.46
CA GLY A 17 -29.75 -6.40 -15.65
C GLY A 17 -29.24 -5.82 -14.34
N LEU A 18 -30.08 -5.76 -13.30
CA LEU A 18 -29.70 -5.29 -11.97
C LEU A 18 -28.71 -6.23 -11.28
N ALA A 19 -28.91 -7.55 -11.40
CA ALA A 19 -28.00 -8.56 -10.84
C ALA A 19 -26.62 -8.53 -11.53
N ALA A 20 -26.57 -8.30 -12.86
CA ALA A 20 -25.33 -8.16 -13.61
C ALA A 20 -24.58 -6.87 -13.24
N LEU A 21 -25.29 -5.77 -12.97
CA LEU A 21 -24.67 -4.49 -12.57
C LEU A 21 -24.03 -4.58 -11.17
N VAL A 22 -24.64 -5.30 -10.23
CA VAL A 22 -24.12 -5.52 -8.88
C VAL A 22 -22.87 -6.42 -8.91
N LEU A 23 -22.82 -7.40 -9.80
CA LEU A 23 -21.65 -8.28 -9.95
C LEU A 23 -20.43 -7.58 -10.58
N LEU A 24 -20.64 -6.53 -11.40
CA LEU A 24 -19.55 -5.75 -12.00
C LEU A 24 -18.94 -4.70 -11.05
N ALA A 25 -19.63 -4.33 -9.98
CA ALA A 25 -19.18 -3.33 -9.00
C ALA A 25 -18.37 -3.92 -7.83
N ALA A 26 -18.31 -5.24 -7.69
CA ALA A 26 -17.80 -5.91 -6.49
C ALA A 26 -16.28 -6.16 -6.38
N PRO A 27 -15.40 -6.10 -7.40
CA PRO A 27 -14.02 -6.55 -7.24
C PRO A 27 -13.01 -5.50 -6.77
N VAL A 28 -13.37 -4.22 -6.64
CA VAL A 28 -12.36 -3.16 -6.39
C VAL A 28 -11.95 -3.03 -4.90
N ALA A 29 -12.76 -3.51 -3.98
CA ALA A 29 -12.56 -3.25 -2.55
C ALA A 29 -11.64 -4.27 -1.81
N LEU A 30 -11.24 -5.39 -2.42
CA LEU A 30 -10.60 -6.50 -1.69
C LEU A 30 -9.07 -6.58 -1.79
N ALA A 31 -8.42 -5.77 -2.63
CA ALA A 31 -6.97 -5.86 -2.85
C ALA A 31 -6.12 -5.05 -1.84
N MET A 32 -6.68 -4.09 -1.15
CA MET A 32 -5.99 -3.07 -0.36
C MET A 32 -5.52 -3.50 1.05
N PRO A 33 -6.26 -4.31 1.83
CA PRO A 33 -5.86 -4.64 3.20
C PRO A 33 -4.51 -5.36 3.30
N ARG A 34 -4.16 -6.15 2.28
CA ARG A 34 -2.94 -6.96 2.29
C ARG A 34 -1.67 -6.11 2.27
N TYR A 35 -1.59 -5.10 1.42
CA TYR A 35 -0.41 -4.22 1.35
C TYR A 35 -0.25 -3.40 2.62
N ARG A 36 -1.32 -2.87 3.15
CA ARG A 36 -1.33 -2.12 4.41
C ARG A 36 -0.80 -2.96 5.57
N SER A 37 -1.23 -4.23 5.67
CA SER A 37 -0.74 -5.16 6.70
C SER A 37 0.73 -5.56 6.47
N GLN A 38 1.16 -5.71 5.23
CA GLN A 38 2.56 -6.01 4.91
C GLN A 38 3.47 -4.84 5.25
N ALA A 39 3.08 -3.60 4.94
CA ALA A 39 3.83 -2.39 5.26
C ALA A 39 4.00 -2.22 6.78
N ILE A 40 2.95 -2.41 7.57
CA ILE A 40 3.02 -2.34 9.05
C ILE A 40 4.10 -3.27 9.59
N VAL A 41 4.11 -4.52 9.15
CA VAL A 41 5.08 -5.52 9.62
C VAL A 41 6.50 -5.19 9.13
N GLN A 42 6.63 -4.73 7.89
CA GLN A 42 7.93 -4.44 7.28
C GLN A 42 8.59 -3.21 7.89
N PHE A 43 7.80 -2.21 8.27
CA PHE A 43 8.27 -0.96 8.88
C PHE A 43 8.39 -1.08 10.41
N HIS A 44 8.07 -2.23 10.99
CA HIS A 44 8.03 -2.43 12.44
C HIS A 44 7.07 -1.47 13.15
N TYR A 45 5.93 -1.19 12.49
CA TYR A 45 4.91 -0.28 13.01
C TYR A 45 3.82 -0.99 13.83
N ASP A 46 3.97 -2.26 14.09
CA ASP A 46 3.04 -3.12 14.81
C ASP A 46 3.05 -2.93 16.33
N ALA A 47 3.92 -2.03 16.84
CA ALA A 47 3.96 -1.62 18.23
C ALA A 47 4.33 -0.14 18.36
N ASP A 48 3.72 0.55 19.33
CA ASP A 48 4.06 1.91 19.79
C ASP A 48 4.22 2.98 18.69
N ASN A 49 3.40 2.91 17.65
CA ASN A 49 3.49 3.84 16.53
C ASN A 49 2.28 4.79 16.48
N PRO A 50 2.50 6.14 16.52
CA PRO A 50 1.42 7.11 16.44
C PRO A 50 0.69 7.13 15.09
N LEU A 51 1.32 6.64 14.01
CA LEU A 51 0.69 6.50 12.69
C LEU A 51 -0.19 5.25 12.56
N TRP A 52 -0.27 4.44 13.59
CA TRP A 52 -1.09 3.25 13.57
C TRP A 52 -2.56 3.58 13.84
N GLU A 53 -3.42 3.22 12.93
CA GLU A 53 -4.86 3.28 13.15
C GLU A 53 -5.28 2.16 14.09
N LEU A 54 -5.61 2.54 15.31
CA LEU A 54 -5.70 1.71 16.50
C LEU A 54 -6.65 0.51 16.38
N ASP A 55 -7.70 0.61 15.59
CA ASP A 55 -8.74 -0.41 15.56
C ASP A 55 -8.47 -1.57 14.61
N ARG A 56 -7.59 -1.40 13.62
CA ARG A 56 -7.40 -2.36 12.52
C ARG A 56 -5.99 -2.91 12.33
N ARG A 57 -5.03 -2.37 13.02
CA ARG A 57 -3.61 -2.74 12.91
C ARG A 57 -3.11 -2.75 11.47
N VAL A 58 -3.47 -1.74 10.70
CA VAL A 58 -3.10 -1.57 9.30
C VAL A 58 -2.59 -0.16 9.05
N MET A 59 -1.73 0.00 8.05
CA MET A 59 -1.22 1.30 7.63
C MET A 59 -2.37 2.19 7.16
N ALA A 60 -2.36 3.47 7.54
CA ALA A 60 -3.30 4.45 7.01
C ALA A 60 -3.21 4.53 5.48
N CYS A 61 -4.33 4.76 4.79
CA CYS A 61 -4.30 4.89 3.33
C CYS A 61 -3.47 6.10 2.89
N THR A 62 -3.47 7.17 3.68
CA THR A 62 -2.72 8.40 3.43
C THR A 62 -1.20 8.22 3.45
N TYR A 63 -0.71 7.07 3.89
CA TYR A 63 0.72 6.75 3.79
C TYR A 63 1.19 6.65 2.31
N CYS A 64 0.29 6.28 1.40
CA CYS A 64 0.58 6.14 -0.03
C CYS A 64 -0.41 6.88 -0.94
N HIS A 65 -1.51 7.40 -0.39
CA HIS A 65 -2.58 8.03 -1.15
C HIS A 65 -2.87 9.43 -0.63
N VAL A 66 -3.40 10.29 -1.50
CA VAL A 66 -3.87 11.62 -1.09
C VAL A 66 -5.14 11.50 -0.25
N ASP A 67 -6.04 10.59 -0.62
CA ASP A 67 -7.32 10.42 0.05
C ASP A 67 -7.28 9.37 1.17
N VAL A 68 -7.96 9.66 2.26
CA VAL A 68 -8.11 8.77 3.43
C VAL A 68 -8.79 7.43 3.10
N GLY A 69 -9.55 7.39 2.01
CA GLY A 69 -10.16 6.15 1.48
C GLY A 69 -9.24 5.32 0.60
N GLY A 70 -8.05 5.84 0.26
CA GLY A 70 -7.17 5.24 -0.73
C GLY A 70 -7.62 5.48 -2.17
N GLY A 71 -7.02 4.76 -3.12
CA GLY A 71 -7.27 4.97 -4.55
C GLY A 71 -6.43 6.10 -5.14
N ALA A 72 -6.74 6.52 -6.37
CA ALA A 72 -6.09 7.67 -6.98
C ALA A 72 -6.69 8.99 -6.44
N PRO A 73 -5.90 10.07 -6.33
CA PRO A 73 -4.47 10.15 -6.66
C PRO A 73 -3.56 9.54 -5.59
N TRP A 74 -2.36 9.17 -6.02
CA TRP A 74 -1.29 8.72 -5.14
C TRP A 74 -0.51 9.93 -4.62
N ASN A 75 -0.04 9.87 -3.38
CA ASN A 75 0.93 10.83 -2.90
C ASN A 75 2.33 10.52 -3.49
N PRO A 76 3.35 11.38 -3.34
CA PRO A 76 4.69 11.16 -3.91
C PRO A 76 5.31 9.80 -3.55
N PHE A 77 5.21 9.37 -2.31
CA PHE A 77 5.73 8.06 -1.88
C PHE A 77 4.97 6.89 -2.51
N GLY A 78 3.64 6.98 -2.58
CA GLY A 78 2.81 6.01 -3.28
C GLY A 78 3.14 5.92 -4.78
N GLU A 79 3.45 7.06 -5.43
CA GLU A 79 3.89 7.06 -6.83
C GLU A 79 5.27 6.40 -6.98
N ALA A 80 6.23 6.61 -6.06
CA ALA A 80 7.51 5.92 -6.07
C ALA A 80 7.33 4.38 -6.00
N ILE A 81 6.42 3.89 -5.17
CA ILE A 81 6.06 2.46 -5.12
C ILE A 81 5.48 1.99 -6.46
N ARG A 82 4.59 2.77 -7.09
CA ARG A 82 4.02 2.44 -8.41
C ARG A 82 5.08 2.37 -9.50
N VAL A 83 6.06 3.26 -9.48
CA VAL A 83 7.23 3.22 -10.37
C VAL A 83 7.99 1.92 -10.19
N GLY A 84 8.25 1.50 -8.96
CA GLY A 84 8.89 0.22 -8.66
C GLY A 84 8.15 -0.98 -9.25
N PHE A 85 6.83 -1.04 -9.09
CA PHE A 85 6.02 -2.10 -9.71
C PHE A 85 6.08 -2.10 -11.25
N ARG A 86 6.10 -0.91 -11.86
CA ARG A 86 6.24 -0.80 -13.33
C ARG A 86 7.60 -1.30 -13.79
N ALA A 87 8.68 -0.94 -13.10
CA ALA A 87 10.03 -1.40 -13.41
C ALA A 87 10.15 -2.93 -13.33
N ASP A 88 9.58 -3.57 -12.30
CA ASP A 88 9.54 -5.03 -12.20
C ASP A 88 8.76 -5.66 -13.37
N ALA A 89 7.61 -5.08 -13.73
CA ALA A 89 6.81 -5.57 -14.85
C ALA A 89 7.54 -5.45 -16.20
N GLU A 90 8.24 -4.35 -16.44
CA GLU A 90 9.07 -4.12 -17.63
C GLU A 90 10.26 -5.10 -17.69
N ALA A 91 10.80 -5.48 -16.55
CA ALA A 91 11.82 -6.52 -16.44
C ALA A 91 11.27 -7.96 -16.53
N GLY A 92 9.96 -8.12 -16.79
CA GLY A 92 9.30 -9.43 -16.87
C GLY A 92 9.15 -10.12 -15.52
N GLN A 93 9.29 -9.37 -14.43
CA GLN A 93 9.18 -9.89 -13.07
C GLN A 93 7.76 -9.65 -12.52
N LYS A 94 7.32 -10.53 -11.63
CA LYS A 94 6.11 -10.32 -10.85
C LYS A 94 6.48 -9.69 -9.51
N GLY A 95 6.48 -8.37 -9.47
CA GLY A 95 6.81 -7.60 -8.27
C GLY A 95 5.98 -8.04 -7.06
N LYS A 96 6.65 -8.28 -5.94
CA LYS A 96 5.99 -8.48 -4.65
C LYS A 96 6.06 -7.19 -3.87
N PHE A 97 4.97 -6.79 -3.25
CA PHE A 97 4.91 -5.51 -2.54
C PHE A 97 6.05 -5.29 -1.52
N PRO A 98 6.43 -6.26 -0.67
CA PRO A 98 7.55 -6.05 0.25
C PRO A 98 8.91 -5.84 -0.45
N ASP A 99 9.14 -6.50 -1.59
CA ASP A 99 10.39 -6.36 -2.34
C ASP A 99 10.45 -4.98 -3.00
N VAL A 100 9.35 -4.52 -3.63
CA VAL A 100 9.22 -3.18 -4.22
C VAL A 100 9.40 -2.11 -3.16
N LEU A 101 8.74 -2.25 -2.01
CA LEU A 101 8.82 -1.30 -0.91
C LEU A 101 10.27 -1.17 -0.40
N TYR A 102 10.95 -2.30 -0.23
CA TYR A 102 12.36 -2.30 0.16
C TYR A 102 13.26 -1.64 -0.88
N ALA A 103 13.01 -1.88 -2.17
CA ALA A 103 13.77 -1.26 -3.25
C ALA A 103 13.59 0.27 -3.26
N VAL A 104 12.39 0.77 -3.02
CA VAL A 104 12.11 2.21 -2.89
C VAL A 104 12.91 2.82 -1.74
N LEU A 105 12.85 2.23 -0.54
CA LEU A 105 13.62 2.73 0.60
C LEU A 105 15.13 2.66 0.39
N LYS A 106 15.61 1.63 -0.30
CA LYS A 106 17.03 1.44 -0.61
C LYS A 106 17.54 2.44 -1.65
N ALA A 107 16.68 3.00 -2.48
CA ALA A 107 17.05 4.02 -3.45
C ALA A 107 17.43 5.36 -2.81
N ASP A 108 17.23 5.50 -1.50
CA ASP A 108 17.54 6.70 -0.71
C ASP A 108 16.92 7.99 -1.30
N GLY A 109 15.69 7.86 -1.82
CA GLY A 109 14.90 8.95 -2.36
C GLY A 109 14.31 9.83 -1.27
N ASP A 110 13.89 11.02 -1.67
CA ASP A 110 13.09 11.98 -0.90
C ASP A 110 11.87 12.27 -1.77
N ALA A 111 10.78 11.54 -1.52
CA ALA A 111 9.67 11.49 -2.45
C ALA A 111 8.86 12.80 -2.47
N ASP A 112 8.71 13.47 -1.34
CA ASP A 112 7.94 14.72 -1.23
C ASP A 112 8.82 15.98 -1.28
N GLY A 113 10.16 15.82 -1.24
CA GLY A 113 11.13 16.90 -1.43
C GLY A 113 11.31 17.79 -0.21
N ASP A 114 11.04 17.27 0.99
CA ASP A 114 11.11 18.04 2.23
C ASP A 114 12.52 18.11 2.86
N GLY A 115 13.48 17.33 2.31
CA GLY A 115 14.87 17.26 2.74
C GLY A 115 15.18 16.08 3.65
N PHE A 116 14.22 15.20 3.93
CA PHE A 116 14.43 13.94 4.64
C PHE A 116 14.23 12.76 3.67
N PRO A 117 15.21 11.86 3.50
CA PRO A 117 15.02 10.63 2.73
C PRO A 117 13.88 9.75 3.26
N ASP A 118 13.11 9.14 2.37
CA ASP A 118 11.96 8.28 2.69
C ASP A 118 12.26 7.25 3.78
N ALA A 119 13.46 6.62 3.73
CA ALA A 119 13.86 5.62 4.70
C ALA A 119 14.06 6.18 6.11
N LEU A 120 14.50 7.43 6.22
CA LEU A 120 14.64 8.12 7.50
C LEU A 120 13.29 8.54 8.06
N GLU A 121 12.35 8.93 7.21
CA GLU A 121 10.99 9.26 7.61
C GLU A 121 10.24 8.03 8.10
N VAL A 122 10.37 6.90 7.38
CA VAL A 122 9.87 5.61 7.89
C VAL A 122 10.46 5.29 9.26
N PHE A 123 11.75 5.51 9.47
CA PHE A 123 12.40 5.31 10.76
C PHE A 123 11.92 6.28 11.84
N ALA A 124 11.70 7.53 11.48
CA ALA A 124 11.18 8.58 12.36
C ALA A 124 9.67 8.44 12.65
N ARG A 125 8.98 7.57 11.89
CA ARG A 125 7.52 7.39 11.96
C ARG A 125 6.74 8.63 11.50
N THR A 126 7.25 9.29 10.46
CA THR A 126 6.58 10.34 9.70
C THR A 126 6.10 9.82 8.33
N LEU A 127 5.47 10.67 7.54
CA LEU A 127 4.86 10.29 6.27
C LEU A 127 5.74 10.68 5.08
N PRO A 128 6.43 9.75 4.40
CA PRO A 128 7.40 10.07 3.33
C PRO A 128 6.76 10.62 2.04
N GLY A 129 5.49 10.89 2.03
CA GLY A 129 4.78 11.47 0.90
C GLY A 129 3.99 12.71 1.27
N ASP A 130 4.26 13.30 2.43
CA ASP A 130 3.59 14.49 2.96
C ASP A 130 4.65 15.49 3.51
N PRO A 131 5.01 16.54 2.76
CA PRO A 131 6.07 17.47 3.15
C PRO A 131 5.80 18.27 4.43
N ASP A 132 4.59 18.20 4.95
CA ASP A 132 4.23 18.78 6.25
C ASP A 132 4.47 17.81 7.42
N SER A 133 4.73 16.53 7.14
CA SER A 133 4.94 15.45 8.13
C SER A 133 6.44 15.18 8.36
N ARG A 134 7.17 16.13 8.87
CA ARG A 134 8.63 16.07 9.03
C ARG A 134 9.05 15.44 10.34
N PRO A 135 10.22 14.75 10.36
CA PRO A 135 10.90 14.38 11.59
C PRO A 135 11.24 15.62 12.45
N ASP A 136 11.02 15.53 13.74
CA ASP A 136 11.28 16.60 14.70
C ASP A 136 12.75 16.66 15.17
N ARG A 137 13.59 15.76 14.67
CA ARG A 137 15.02 15.64 15.01
C ARG A 137 15.92 16.15 13.88
N PRO A 138 17.12 16.69 14.21
CA PRO A 138 18.11 17.05 13.20
C PRO A 138 18.47 15.84 12.30
N LEU A 139 18.61 16.08 11.00
CA LEU A 139 18.91 15.06 10.01
C LEU A 139 20.13 14.19 10.39
N ALA A 140 21.21 14.82 10.86
CA ALA A 140 22.43 14.09 11.25
C ALA A 140 22.22 13.14 12.44
N GLU A 141 21.40 13.53 13.41
CA GLU A 141 21.05 12.69 14.54
C GLU A 141 20.18 11.51 14.10
N LEU A 142 19.21 11.79 13.23
CA LEU A 142 18.32 10.78 12.66
C LEU A 142 19.12 9.75 11.85
N GLN A 143 20.06 10.21 11.00
CA GLN A 143 20.96 9.35 10.24
C GLN A 143 21.82 8.45 11.15
N ALA A 144 22.38 9.02 12.22
CA ALA A 144 23.16 8.24 13.17
C ALA A 144 22.32 7.15 13.88
N GLY A 145 21.11 7.51 14.31
CA GLY A 145 20.17 6.57 14.93
C GLY A 145 19.73 5.48 13.96
N PHE A 146 19.42 5.84 12.72
CA PHE A 146 19.06 4.90 11.67
C PHE A 146 20.19 3.90 11.37
N ALA A 147 21.42 4.39 11.22
CA ALA A 147 22.58 3.55 11.00
C ALA A 147 22.81 2.58 12.19
N ALA A 148 22.70 3.07 13.42
CA ALA A 148 22.82 2.25 14.62
C ALA A 148 21.72 1.17 14.73
N ALA A 149 20.52 1.44 14.20
CA ALA A 149 19.41 0.49 14.13
C ALA A 149 19.54 -0.54 13.00
N GLY A 150 20.61 -0.50 12.18
CA GLY A 150 20.82 -1.41 11.05
C GLY A 150 20.55 -0.82 9.68
N GLY A 151 20.27 0.49 9.62
CA GLY A 151 20.00 1.20 8.38
C GLY A 151 18.80 0.62 7.61
N VAL A 152 18.78 0.78 6.30
CA VAL A 152 17.68 0.27 5.46
C VAL A 152 17.55 -1.26 5.52
N ALA A 153 18.62 -1.99 5.86
CA ALA A 153 18.60 -3.44 5.93
C ALA A 153 17.59 -3.99 6.97
N GLN A 154 17.24 -3.22 8.00
CA GLN A 154 16.21 -3.60 8.96
C GLN A 154 14.83 -3.82 8.31
N TYR A 155 14.56 -3.17 7.17
CA TYR A 155 13.32 -3.26 6.42
C TYR A 155 13.36 -4.31 5.29
N ALA A 156 14.42 -5.11 5.21
CA ALA A 156 14.51 -6.16 4.20
C ALA A 156 13.34 -7.16 4.35
N PRO A 157 12.71 -7.59 3.26
CA PRO A 157 11.65 -8.58 3.30
C PRO A 157 12.13 -9.85 3.99
N LYS A 158 11.34 -10.38 4.93
CA LYS A 158 11.65 -11.68 5.53
C LYS A 158 11.62 -12.74 4.43
N ALA A 159 12.69 -13.51 4.30
CA ALA A 159 12.78 -14.64 3.37
C ALA A 159 11.55 -15.55 3.57
N GLN A 160 10.73 -15.70 2.53
CA GLN A 160 9.66 -16.68 2.57
C GLN A 160 10.31 -18.05 2.67
N LYS A 161 10.06 -18.79 3.76
CA LYS A 161 10.41 -20.21 3.80
C LYS A 161 9.74 -20.87 2.61
N SER A 162 10.56 -21.33 1.66
CA SER A 162 10.07 -22.14 0.53
C SER A 162 9.41 -23.37 1.14
N SER A 163 8.10 -23.48 0.99
CA SER A 163 7.32 -24.67 1.33
C SER A 163 7.55 -25.75 0.25
N ASN A 164 8.82 -26.04 -0.06
CA ASN A 164 9.21 -27.18 -0.88
C ASN A 164 9.98 -28.17 0.00
N SER A 165 9.23 -28.85 0.84
CA SER A 165 9.59 -30.16 1.37
C SER A 165 8.45 -31.09 1.04
N THR A 166 8.48 -31.64 -0.18
CA THR A 166 7.78 -32.87 -0.48
C THR A 166 8.81 -33.98 -0.52
N PRO A 167 8.67 -35.00 0.29
CA PRO A 167 9.45 -36.22 0.18
C PRO A 167 9.05 -37.02 -1.04
#